data_4a38faa9c7f52ca2f3476d4b2d5b4199
#
_entry.id   4a38faa9c7f52ca2f3476d4b2d5b4199
#
_cell.length_a   1.000
_cell.length_b   1.000
_cell.length_c   1.000
_cell.angle_alpha   90.00
_cell.angle_beta   90.00
_cell.angle_gamma   90.00
#
_symmetry.space_group_name_H-M   'P 1'
#
loop_
_entity.id
_entity.type
_entity.pdbx_description
1 polymer ?
#
loop_
_entity_poly.entity_id
_entity_poly.type
_entity_poly.pdbx_seq_one_letter_code
_entity_poly.pdbx_strand_id
1 'polypeptide(L)'
;MATVNKNLSDYDKNSIPNAKDFRFGIVVSEWNDSITEGLYRGAIEALLENQVPAQHIIRWNVPGSFELIYGSKKMLQTQNVDAVIAIGCVIQGQTKHFDFVCEGVTQGIKDLNVQTDIPVIFCVLTDNTMQQSIDRSGGIHGNKGTEAAIAAIKMAYIRQQASLSHQIDNQHLLSAGAIQLEEGSPLELKE
;
A
#
# COMPACT_ATOMS: atom_id res chain seq x y z
N MET A 1 8.96 7.21 -8.42
CA MET A 1 9.89 8.27 -8.92
C MET A 1 10.72 7.66 -10.04
N ALA A 2 10.77 8.29 -11.20
CA ALA A 2 11.59 7.79 -12.30
C ALA A 2 13.01 8.40 -12.18
N THR A 3 13.99 7.58 -11.87
CA THR A 3 15.40 7.97 -11.92
C THR A 3 15.97 7.44 -13.23
N VAL A 4 16.66 8.29 -13.99
CA VAL A 4 17.34 7.88 -15.23
C VAL A 4 18.28 6.72 -14.93
N ASN A 5 18.20 5.65 -15.75
CA ASN A 5 19.03 4.44 -15.64
C ASN A 5 18.79 3.53 -14.43
N LYS A 6 17.64 3.64 -13.73
CA LYS A 6 17.23 2.68 -12.71
C LYS A 6 16.09 1.80 -13.21
N ASN A 7 16.30 0.47 -13.19
CA ASN A 7 15.25 -0.49 -13.50
C ASN A 7 14.23 -0.54 -12.35
N LEU A 8 12.94 -0.46 -12.67
CA LEU A 8 11.84 -0.45 -11.69
C LEU A 8 11.67 -1.79 -10.97
N SER A 9 12.21 -2.88 -11.53
CA SER A 9 12.19 -4.21 -10.92
C SER A 9 13.38 -4.49 -10.01
N ASP A 10 14.38 -3.59 -9.98
CA ASP A 10 15.59 -3.79 -9.17
C ASP A 10 15.34 -3.42 -7.70
N TYR A 11 15.56 -4.37 -6.81
CA TYR A 11 15.56 -4.14 -5.37
C TYR A 11 16.52 -5.10 -4.65
N ASP A 12 17.05 -4.67 -3.52
CA ASP A 12 17.86 -5.51 -2.64
C ASP A 12 16.96 -6.43 -1.81
N LYS A 13 16.96 -7.73 -2.11
CA LYS A 13 16.15 -8.74 -1.40
C LYS A 13 16.48 -8.82 0.09
N ASN A 14 17.73 -8.54 0.49
CA ASN A 14 18.15 -8.58 1.89
C ASN A 14 17.57 -7.41 2.71
N SER A 15 17.12 -6.35 2.05
CA SER A 15 16.51 -5.18 2.70
C SER A 15 14.98 -5.31 2.86
N ILE A 16 14.38 -6.41 2.40
CA ILE A 16 12.93 -6.60 2.45
C ILE A 16 12.56 -7.31 3.75
N PRO A 17 11.62 -6.77 4.54
CA PRO A 17 11.08 -7.44 5.71
C PRO A 17 10.40 -8.77 5.35
N ASN A 18 10.37 -9.71 6.29
CA ASN A 18 9.61 -10.95 6.12
C ASN A 18 8.12 -10.64 5.94
N ALA A 19 7.55 -11.03 4.80
CA ALA A 19 6.20 -10.68 4.41
C ALA A 19 5.20 -11.86 4.48
N LYS A 20 5.61 -13.03 4.96
CA LYS A 20 4.81 -14.27 4.95
C LYS A 20 3.46 -14.16 5.66
N ASP A 21 3.37 -13.32 6.68
CA ASP A 21 2.17 -13.17 7.50
C ASP A 21 1.29 -11.98 7.05
N PHE A 22 1.79 -11.12 6.15
CA PHE A 22 1.06 -9.98 5.62
C PHE A 22 0.02 -10.38 4.58
N ARG A 23 -1.03 -9.58 4.49
CA ARG A 23 -2.13 -9.71 3.55
C ARG A 23 -2.22 -8.45 2.70
N PHE A 24 -2.34 -8.62 1.38
CA PHE A 24 -2.34 -7.52 0.44
C PHE A 24 -3.62 -7.47 -0.39
N GLY A 25 -4.20 -6.28 -0.49
CA GLY A 25 -5.22 -5.97 -1.46
C GLY A 25 -4.61 -5.38 -2.72
N ILE A 26 -5.09 -5.76 -3.90
CA ILE A 26 -4.70 -5.17 -5.17
C ILE A 26 -5.97 -4.74 -5.90
N VAL A 27 -6.15 -3.43 -6.09
CA VAL A 27 -7.26 -2.87 -6.86
C VAL A 27 -6.75 -2.47 -8.23
N VAL A 28 -7.31 -3.05 -9.28
CA VAL A 28 -6.80 -2.95 -10.66
C VAL A 28 -7.83 -2.24 -11.54
N SER A 29 -7.41 -1.19 -12.24
CA SER A 29 -8.21 -0.53 -13.27
C SER A 29 -8.31 -1.42 -14.52
N GLU A 30 -9.53 -1.58 -15.05
CA GLU A 30 -9.79 -2.31 -16.31
C GLU A 30 -9.39 -1.50 -17.54
N TRP A 31 -9.42 -0.16 -17.44
CA TRP A 31 -8.99 0.70 -18.53
C TRP A 31 -7.48 0.59 -18.76
N ASN A 32 -7.06 0.44 -20.03
CA ASN A 32 -5.68 0.11 -20.46
C ASN A 32 -5.22 -1.26 -19.91
N ASP A 33 -6.05 -2.26 -20.04
CA ASP A 33 -5.89 -3.62 -19.47
C ASP A 33 -4.54 -4.27 -19.80
N SER A 34 -4.04 -4.12 -21.02
CA SER A 34 -2.72 -4.65 -21.42
C SER A 34 -1.58 -4.12 -20.54
N ILE A 35 -1.70 -2.87 -20.04
CA ILE A 35 -0.74 -2.24 -19.16
C ILE A 35 -0.99 -2.63 -17.70
N THR A 36 -2.24 -2.50 -17.24
CA THR A 36 -2.58 -2.78 -15.84
C THR A 36 -2.41 -4.24 -15.47
N GLU A 37 -2.65 -5.18 -16.39
CA GLU A 37 -2.32 -6.60 -16.20
C GLU A 37 -0.82 -6.86 -16.17
N GLY A 38 -0.01 -6.10 -16.92
CA GLY A 38 1.44 -6.13 -16.84
C GLY A 38 1.94 -5.69 -15.46
N LEU A 39 1.40 -4.58 -14.94
CA LEU A 39 1.69 -4.09 -13.59
C LEU A 39 1.24 -5.09 -12.51
N TYR A 40 0.04 -5.65 -12.65
CA TYR A 40 -0.48 -6.66 -11.73
C TYR A 40 0.43 -7.89 -11.66
N ARG A 41 0.88 -8.41 -12.81
CA ARG A 41 1.82 -9.54 -12.86
C ARG A 41 3.12 -9.22 -12.12
N GLY A 42 3.72 -8.07 -12.38
CA GLY A 42 4.93 -7.65 -11.66
C GLY A 42 4.71 -7.52 -10.15
N ALA A 43 3.54 -7.02 -9.73
CA ALA A 43 3.21 -6.91 -8.32
C ALA A 43 3.04 -8.29 -7.65
N ILE A 44 2.27 -9.20 -8.27
CA ILE A 44 2.01 -10.52 -7.68
C ILE A 44 3.28 -11.38 -7.65
N GLU A 45 4.10 -11.34 -8.69
CA GLU A 45 5.39 -12.04 -8.74
C GLU A 45 6.31 -11.57 -7.62
N ALA A 46 6.44 -10.27 -7.41
CA ALA A 46 7.27 -9.72 -6.34
C ALA A 46 6.74 -10.08 -4.94
N LEU A 47 5.43 -10.09 -4.72
CA LEU A 47 4.84 -10.53 -3.45
C LEU A 47 5.14 -12.02 -3.18
N LEU A 48 4.93 -12.88 -4.18
CA LEU A 48 5.20 -14.32 -4.07
C LEU A 48 6.70 -14.62 -3.86
N GLU A 49 7.60 -13.92 -4.56
CA GLU A 49 9.05 -14.02 -4.37
C GLU A 49 9.48 -13.65 -2.93
N ASN A 50 8.75 -12.74 -2.28
CA ASN A 50 8.98 -12.33 -0.90
C ASN A 50 8.12 -13.13 0.10
N GLN A 51 7.73 -14.36 -0.28
CA GLN A 51 7.08 -15.36 0.57
C GLN A 51 5.65 -15.03 1.03
N VAL A 52 4.98 -14.07 0.41
CA VAL A 52 3.55 -13.82 0.65
C VAL A 52 2.75 -14.99 0.08
N PRO A 53 1.94 -15.70 0.89
CA PRO A 53 1.11 -16.79 0.38
C PRO A 53 0.05 -16.27 -0.61
N ALA A 54 -0.20 -17.00 -1.70
CA ALA A 54 -1.16 -16.58 -2.72
C ALA A 54 -2.57 -16.31 -2.15
N GLN A 55 -3.00 -17.06 -1.15
CA GLN A 55 -4.28 -16.86 -0.45
C GLN A 55 -4.33 -15.59 0.42
N HIS A 56 -3.20 -14.92 0.63
CA HIS A 56 -3.10 -13.62 1.30
C HIS A 56 -3.20 -12.43 0.34
N ILE A 57 -3.38 -12.69 -0.97
CA ILE A 57 -3.47 -11.66 -1.99
C ILE A 57 -4.91 -11.62 -2.52
N ILE A 58 -5.59 -10.49 -2.33
CA ILE A 58 -6.97 -10.27 -2.76
C ILE A 58 -6.97 -9.29 -3.92
N ARG A 59 -7.56 -9.66 -5.06
CA ARG A 59 -7.72 -8.79 -6.21
C ARG A 59 -9.17 -8.33 -6.39
N TRP A 60 -9.35 -7.03 -6.66
CA TRP A 60 -10.59 -6.44 -7.14
C TRP A 60 -10.33 -5.65 -8.42
N ASN A 61 -11.30 -5.65 -9.33
CA ASN A 61 -11.26 -4.82 -10.52
C ASN A 61 -12.19 -3.62 -10.38
N VAL A 62 -11.80 -2.49 -10.99
CA VAL A 62 -12.59 -1.26 -11.08
C VAL A 62 -12.54 -0.72 -12.51
N PRO A 63 -13.57 0.01 -12.99
CA PRO A 63 -13.65 0.42 -14.39
C PRO A 63 -12.47 1.26 -14.88
N GLY A 64 -12.00 2.22 -14.07
CA GLY A 64 -10.95 3.14 -14.47
C GLY A 64 -10.06 3.58 -13.30
N SER A 65 -9.03 4.38 -13.60
CA SER A 65 -8.07 4.83 -12.60
C SER A 65 -8.71 5.74 -11.54
N PHE A 66 -9.75 6.48 -11.87
CA PHE A 66 -10.45 7.34 -10.91
C PHE A 66 -11.22 6.53 -9.86
N GLU A 67 -11.79 5.39 -10.25
CA GLU A 67 -12.52 4.47 -9.37
C GLU A 67 -11.61 3.69 -8.41
N LEU A 68 -10.29 3.73 -8.59
CA LEU A 68 -9.32 3.18 -7.65
C LEU A 68 -9.48 3.75 -6.24
N ILE A 69 -9.88 5.02 -6.12
CA ILE A 69 -10.12 5.69 -4.83
C ILE A 69 -11.22 4.96 -4.05
N TYR A 70 -12.37 4.76 -4.72
CA TYR A 70 -13.50 4.09 -4.08
C TYR A 70 -13.24 2.61 -3.84
N GLY A 71 -12.65 1.92 -4.81
CA GLY A 71 -12.28 0.51 -4.70
C GLY A 71 -11.31 0.27 -3.54
N SER A 72 -10.25 1.09 -3.43
CA SER A 72 -9.29 1.00 -2.33
C SER A 72 -9.95 1.29 -0.98
N LYS A 73 -10.76 2.36 -0.89
CA LYS A 73 -11.52 2.67 0.34
C LYS A 73 -12.39 1.49 0.79
N LYS A 74 -13.11 0.86 -0.15
CA LYS A 74 -13.97 -0.28 0.19
C LYS A 74 -13.15 -1.50 0.60
N MET A 75 -12.03 -1.77 -0.04
CA MET A 75 -11.13 -2.85 0.34
C MET A 75 -10.61 -2.66 1.76
N LEU A 76 -10.16 -1.46 2.12
CA LEU A 76 -9.73 -1.09 3.47
C LEU A 76 -10.81 -1.32 4.54
N GLN A 77 -12.07 -1.09 4.18
CA GLN A 77 -13.21 -1.21 5.11
C GLN A 77 -13.73 -2.63 5.30
N THR A 78 -13.55 -3.50 4.29
CA THR A 78 -14.25 -4.80 4.24
C THR A 78 -13.32 -6.00 4.20
N GLN A 79 -12.02 -5.80 3.93
CA GLN A 79 -11.06 -6.87 3.87
C GLN A 79 -9.99 -6.74 4.96
N ASN A 80 -9.53 -7.88 5.46
CA ASN A 80 -8.39 -7.90 6.38
C ASN A 80 -7.09 -7.86 5.55
N VAL A 81 -6.55 -6.66 5.35
CA VAL A 81 -5.31 -6.42 4.60
C VAL A 81 -4.36 -5.51 5.37
N ASP A 82 -3.06 -5.66 5.14
CA ASP A 82 -2.00 -4.86 5.77
C ASP A 82 -1.54 -3.70 4.88
N ALA A 83 -1.76 -3.81 3.57
CA ALA A 83 -1.61 -2.72 2.61
C ALA A 83 -2.48 -2.97 1.37
N VAL A 84 -2.79 -1.90 0.63
CA VAL A 84 -3.49 -1.94 -0.66
C VAL A 84 -2.59 -1.37 -1.75
N ILE A 85 -2.53 -2.02 -2.91
CA ILE A 85 -1.86 -1.52 -4.12
C ILE A 85 -2.95 -1.08 -5.10
N ALA A 86 -2.98 0.20 -5.46
CA ALA A 86 -3.90 0.76 -6.43
C ALA A 86 -3.21 0.82 -7.79
N ILE A 87 -3.59 -0.06 -8.73
CA ILE A 87 -2.98 -0.21 -10.05
C ILE A 87 -3.84 0.43 -11.12
N GLY A 88 -3.28 1.40 -11.83
CA GLY A 88 -3.95 2.09 -12.93
C GLY A 88 -2.98 2.59 -14.00
N CYS A 89 -3.55 3.06 -15.10
CA CYS A 89 -2.80 3.68 -16.17
C CYS A 89 -3.66 4.76 -16.83
N VAL A 90 -3.13 5.98 -16.86
CA VAL A 90 -3.73 7.14 -17.56
C VAL A 90 -2.75 7.58 -18.63
N ILE A 91 -3.20 7.62 -19.89
CA ILE A 91 -2.37 8.03 -21.02
C ILE A 91 -2.94 9.37 -21.54
N GLN A 92 -2.04 10.31 -21.81
CA GLN A 92 -2.41 11.64 -22.24
C GLN A 92 -3.17 11.63 -23.58
N GLY A 93 -4.40 12.14 -23.55
CA GLY A 93 -5.22 12.38 -24.72
C GLY A 93 -5.15 13.82 -25.19
N GLN A 94 -6.11 14.21 -26.03
CA GLN A 94 -6.17 15.54 -26.64
C GLN A 94 -6.81 16.61 -25.74
N THR A 95 -7.41 16.22 -24.61
CA THR A 95 -8.17 17.11 -23.73
C THR A 95 -7.54 17.15 -22.33
N LYS A 96 -7.92 18.16 -21.55
CA LYS A 96 -7.49 18.28 -20.15
C LYS A 96 -8.05 17.20 -19.21
N HIS A 97 -8.85 16.27 -19.71
CA HIS A 97 -9.37 15.15 -18.93
C HIS A 97 -8.25 14.35 -18.27
N PHE A 98 -7.11 14.18 -18.96
CA PHE A 98 -5.91 13.55 -18.43
C PHE A 98 -5.46 14.21 -17.11
N ASP A 99 -5.34 15.53 -17.10
CA ASP A 99 -4.85 16.26 -15.93
C ASP A 99 -5.80 16.08 -14.73
N PHE A 100 -7.11 16.19 -14.97
CA PHE A 100 -8.11 16.03 -13.91
C PHE A 100 -8.15 14.60 -13.34
N VAL A 101 -8.02 13.57 -14.19
CA VAL A 101 -7.98 12.19 -13.72
C VAL A 101 -6.70 11.92 -12.94
N CYS A 102 -5.54 12.35 -13.43
CA CYS A 102 -4.26 12.19 -12.75
C CYS A 102 -4.24 12.91 -11.40
N GLU A 103 -4.71 14.16 -11.35
CA GLU A 103 -4.79 14.93 -10.11
C GLU A 103 -5.78 14.30 -9.14
N GLY A 104 -6.98 13.96 -9.61
CA GLY A 104 -8.03 13.38 -8.78
C GLY A 104 -7.62 12.07 -8.14
N VAL A 105 -7.05 11.13 -8.89
CA VAL A 105 -6.61 9.84 -8.35
C VAL A 105 -5.43 10.01 -7.38
N THR A 106 -4.50 10.92 -7.68
CA THR A 106 -3.36 11.23 -6.80
C THR A 106 -3.83 11.78 -5.47
N GLN A 107 -4.70 12.79 -5.49
CA GLN A 107 -5.25 13.40 -4.28
C GLN A 107 -6.09 12.40 -3.48
N GLY A 108 -6.96 11.62 -4.15
CA GLY A 108 -7.80 10.65 -3.47
C GLY A 108 -7.00 9.55 -2.78
N ILE A 109 -5.96 9.01 -3.40
CA ILE A 109 -5.09 8.01 -2.76
C ILE A 109 -4.26 8.63 -1.64
N LYS A 110 -3.75 9.85 -1.81
CA LYS A 110 -3.10 10.61 -0.75
C LYS A 110 -4.04 10.79 0.46
N ASP A 111 -5.31 11.14 0.22
CA ASP A 111 -6.30 11.33 1.29
C ASP A 111 -6.59 10.02 2.04
N LEU A 112 -6.65 8.87 1.35
CA LEU A 112 -6.77 7.57 2.00
C LEU A 112 -5.59 7.30 2.94
N ASN A 113 -4.35 7.58 2.53
CA ASN A 113 -3.16 7.41 3.38
C ASN A 113 -3.12 8.34 4.60
N VAL A 114 -3.73 9.52 4.51
CA VAL A 114 -3.80 10.48 5.64
C VAL A 114 -4.93 10.12 6.61
N GLN A 115 -6.04 9.57 6.09
CA GLN A 115 -7.26 9.33 6.86
C GLN A 115 -7.39 7.91 7.39
N THR A 116 -6.55 6.97 6.93
CA THR A 116 -6.61 5.56 7.35
C THR A 116 -5.26 5.07 7.84
N ASP A 117 -5.27 4.05 8.68
CA ASP A 117 -4.04 3.43 9.21
C ASP A 117 -3.38 2.46 8.21
N ILE A 118 -4.15 1.88 7.28
CA ILE A 118 -3.64 0.91 6.30
C ILE A 118 -3.11 1.66 5.08
N PRO A 119 -1.82 1.47 4.70
CA PRO A 119 -1.23 2.18 3.57
C PRO A 119 -1.84 1.76 2.23
N VAL A 120 -2.05 2.74 1.35
CA VAL A 120 -2.46 2.56 -0.05
C VAL A 120 -1.31 3.00 -0.95
N ILE A 121 -0.77 2.07 -1.72
CA ILE A 121 0.37 2.29 -2.60
C ILE A 121 -0.11 2.76 -3.98
N PHE A 122 0.40 3.90 -4.41
CA PHE A 122 0.09 4.50 -5.70
C PHE A 122 0.89 3.82 -6.82
N CYS A 123 0.26 2.92 -7.56
CA CYS A 123 0.79 2.24 -8.75
C CYS A 123 0.02 2.68 -10.00
N VAL A 124 -0.06 3.99 -10.24
CA VAL A 124 -0.76 4.55 -11.39
C VAL A 124 0.25 5.18 -12.33
N LEU A 125 0.33 4.65 -13.55
CA LEU A 125 1.11 5.28 -14.61
C LEU A 125 0.36 6.49 -15.17
N THR A 126 1.09 7.59 -15.39
CA THR A 126 0.56 8.86 -15.91
C THR A 126 1.47 9.31 -17.06
N ASP A 127 1.40 8.57 -18.15
CA ASP A 127 2.35 8.67 -19.25
C ASP A 127 1.78 9.46 -20.43
N ASN A 128 2.66 10.10 -21.19
CA ASN A 128 2.26 10.87 -22.39
C ASN A 128 1.93 9.95 -23.57
N THR A 129 2.50 8.75 -23.61
CA THR A 129 2.31 7.80 -24.72
C THR A 129 2.13 6.38 -24.23
N MET A 130 1.43 5.55 -25.01
CA MET A 130 1.28 4.10 -24.77
C MET A 130 2.64 3.42 -24.61
N GLN A 131 3.65 3.79 -25.43
CA GLN A 131 4.98 3.18 -25.36
C GLN A 131 5.65 3.40 -24.01
N GLN A 132 5.50 4.60 -23.42
CA GLN A 132 6.03 4.86 -22.08
C GLN A 132 5.41 3.97 -21.01
N SER A 133 4.13 3.65 -21.13
CA SER A 133 3.43 2.73 -20.23
C SER A 133 3.88 1.29 -20.43
N ILE A 134 4.05 0.83 -21.67
CA ILE A 134 4.60 -0.48 -22.01
C ILE A 134 5.99 -0.65 -21.38
N ASP A 135 6.85 0.37 -21.54
CA ASP A 135 8.23 0.35 -21.06
C ASP A 135 8.32 0.22 -19.53
N ARG A 136 7.26 0.59 -18.78
CA ARG A 136 7.19 0.59 -17.31
C ARG A 136 6.31 -0.50 -16.72
N SER A 137 5.61 -1.26 -17.56
CA SER A 137 4.77 -2.38 -17.14
C SER A 137 5.37 -3.76 -17.42
N GLY A 138 6.71 -3.81 -17.56
CA GLY A 138 7.51 -5.01 -17.86
C GLY A 138 8.38 -4.87 -19.10
N GLY A 139 8.48 -3.67 -19.67
CA GLY A 139 9.39 -3.36 -20.79
C GLY A 139 10.79 -2.93 -20.34
N ILE A 140 11.43 -2.08 -21.13
CA ILE A 140 12.86 -1.71 -20.96
C ILE A 140 13.20 -1.02 -19.63
N HIS A 141 12.21 -0.40 -18.97
CA HIS A 141 12.39 0.24 -17.67
C HIS A 141 12.03 -0.67 -16.48
N GLY A 142 11.70 -1.94 -16.72
CA GLY A 142 11.22 -2.86 -15.68
C GLY A 142 9.71 -2.71 -15.41
N ASN A 143 9.29 -3.04 -14.19
CA ASN A 143 7.88 -3.12 -13.85
C ASN A 143 7.54 -2.28 -12.61
N LYS A 144 6.70 -1.25 -12.79
CA LYS A 144 6.22 -0.39 -11.70
C LYS A 144 5.37 -1.15 -10.67
N GLY A 145 4.73 -2.24 -11.07
CA GLY A 145 4.02 -3.13 -10.16
C GLY A 145 4.95 -3.84 -9.17
N THR A 146 6.13 -4.28 -9.64
CA THR A 146 7.19 -4.82 -8.76
C THR A 146 7.61 -3.78 -7.72
N GLU A 147 7.94 -2.55 -8.15
CA GLU A 147 8.30 -1.46 -7.24
C GLU A 147 7.19 -1.19 -6.20
N ALA A 148 5.93 -1.18 -6.65
CA ALA A 148 4.78 -0.96 -5.78
C ALA A 148 4.58 -2.09 -4.75
N ALA A 149 4.80 -3.35 -5.13
CA ALA A 149 4.72 -4.49 -4.22
C ALA A 149 5.79 -4.41 -3.12
N ILE A 150 7.02 -4.06 -3.47
CA ILE A 150 8.10 -3.84 -2.51
C ILE A 150 7.79 -2.68 -1.57
N ALA A 151 7.23 -1.59 -2.09
CA ALA A 151 6.76 -0.48 -1.26
C ALA A 151 5.65 -0.92 -0.31
N ALA A 152 4.69 -1.74 -0.77
CA ALA A 152 3.61 -2.27 0.05
C ALA A 152 4.13 -3.11 1.22
N ILE A 153 5.08 -4.02 0.99
CA ILE A 153 5.71 -4.82 2.05
C ILE A 153 6.37 -3.92 3.11
N LYS A 154 7.17 -2.94 2.67
CA LYS A 154 7.86 -2.02 3.58
C LYS A 154 6.89 -1.17 4.41
N MET A 155 5.81 -0.69 3.78
CA MET A 155 4.79 0.12 4.48
C MET A 155 3.94 -0.71 5.44
N ALA A 156 3.57 -1.95 5.08
CA ALA A 156 2.92 -2.87 5.99
C ALA A 156 3.79 -3.18 7.23
N TYR A 157 5.10 -3.37 7.02
CA TYR A 157 6.04 -3.57 8.12
C TYR A 157 6.15 -2.34 9.04
N ILE A 158 6.24 -1.12 8.48
CA ILE A 158 6.25 0.14 9.28
C ILE A 158 4.98 0.23 10.13
N ARG A 159 3.82 -0.03 9.53
CA ARG A 159 2.53 -0.06 10.25
C ARG A 159 2.55 -1.07 11.40
N GLN A 160 3.03 -2.28 11.16
CA GLN A 160 3.14 -3.31 12.19
C GLN A 160 4.05 -2.87 13.35
N GLN A 161 5.23 -2.29 13.05
CA GLN A 161 6.16 -1.83 14.08
C GLN A 161 5.56 -0.69 14.92
N ALA A 162 4.87 0.25 14.30
CA ALA A 162 4.20 1.34 15.00
C ALA A 162 3.11 0.83 15.96
N SER A 163 2.32 -0.17 15.54
CA SER A 163 1.28 -0.80 16.37
C SER A 163 1.87 -1.55 17.57
N LEU A 164 2.99 -2.26 17.40
CA LEU A 164 3.69 -2.96 18.49
C LEU A 164 4.27 -2.00 19.52
N SER A 165 4.90 -0.91 19.08
CA SER A 165 5.44 0.12 19.97
C SER A 165 4.34 0.73 20.84
N HIS A 166 3.20 1.04 20.26
CA HIS A 166 2.05 1.60 20.99
C HIS A 166 1.46 0.62 22.04
N GLN A 167 1.47 -0.68 21.76
CA GLN A 167 1.02 -1.69 22.73
C GLN A 167 1.98 -1.81 23.93
N ILE A 168 3.28 -1.75 23.70
CA ILE A 168 4.31 -1.80 24.76
C ILE A 168 4.19 -0.58 25.67
N ASP A 169 4.08 0.62 25.11
CA ASP A 169 3.92 1.85 25.88
C ASP A 169 2.66 1.83 26.75
N ASN A 170 1.53 1.34 26.22
CA ASN A 170 0.29 1.22 26.97
C ASN A 170 0.40 0.19 28.10
N GLN A 171 1.10 -0.94 27.91
CA GLN A 171 1.33 -1.92 28.97
C GLN A 171 2.19 -1.35 30.10
N HIS A 172 3.23 -0.56 29.78
CA HIS A 172 4.05 0.12 30.77
C HIS A 172 3.26 1.14 31.58
N LEU A 173 2.38 1.93 30.94
CA LEU A 173 1.53 2.89 31.61
C LEU A 173 0.52 2.21 32.56
N LEU A 174 -0.08 1.10 32.14
CA LEU A 174 -1.01 0.35 32.98
C LEU A 174 -0.31 -0.31 34.17
N SER A 175 0.88 -0.84 34.00
CA SER A 175 1.67 -1.43 35.10
C SER A 175 2.14 -0.38 36.10
N ALA A 176 2.57 0.78 35.63
CA ALA A 176 2.94 1.90 36.50
C ALA A 176 1.77 2.48 37.28
N GLY A 177 0.57 2.56 36.65
CA GLY A 177 -0.66 2.99 37.33
C GLY A 177 -1.16 1.99 38.39
N ALA A 178 -0.99 0.69 38.15
CA ALA A 178 -1.36 -0.36 39.12
C ALA A 178 -0.48 -0.30 40.38
N ILE A 179 0.81 -0.01 40.23
CA ILE A 179 1.74 0.13 41.37
C ILE A 179 1.36 1.33 42.27
N GLN A 180 0.87 2.42 41.72
CA GLN A 180 0.44 3.60 42.48
C GLN A 180 -0.86 3.35 43.30
N LEU A 181 -1.69 2.41 42.89
CA LEU A 181 -2.94 2.07 43.60
C LEU A 181 -2.71 1.09 44.77
N GLU A 182 -1.61 0.33 44.77
CA GLU A 182 -1.24 -0.59 45.87
C GLU A 182 -0.50 0.11 47.02
N GLU A 183 0.09 1.29 46.84
CA GLU A 183 0.81 2.06 47.89
C GLU A 183 -0.11 2.96 48.75
N GLY A 184 -1.43 2.95 48.52
CA GLY A 184 -2.39 3.67 49.33
C GLY A 184 -2.67 2.95 50.66
N SER A 185 -1.89 3.22 51.71
CA SER A 185 -2.14 2.73 53.08
C SER A 185 -3.54 3.06 53.58
N PRO A 186 -4.16 2.17 54.37
CA PRO A 186 -5.48 2.45 54.93
C PRO A 186 -5.40 3.64 55.93
N LEU A 187 -6.25 4.63 55.73
CA LEU A 187 -6.49 5.67 56.72
C LEU A 187 -7.07 4.99 57.96
N GLU A 188 -6.25 4.91 59.01
CA GLU A 188 -6.76 4.61 60.39
C GLU A 188 -7.68 5.74 60.79
N LEU A 189 -9.00 5.47 60.84
CA LEU A 189 -9.97 6.27 61.60
C LEU A 189 -9.75 5.99 63.07
N LYS A 190 -9.13 6.93 63.76
CA LYS A 190 -9.19 6.96 65.24
C LYS A 190 -10.48 7.61 65.67
N GLU A 191 -11.20 6.88 66.52
CA GLU A 191 -12.39 7.33 67.27
C GLU A 191 -12.10 8.55 68.15
#